data_86e8193be76f9fc33bedffd9e6599dce
#
_entry.id   86e8193be76f9fc33bedffd9e6599dce
#
_cell.length_a   1.000
_cell.length_b   1.000
_cell.length_c   1.000
_cell.angle_alpha   90.00
_cell.angle_beta   90.00
_cell.angle_gamma   90.00
#
_symmetry.space_group_name_H-M   'P 1'
#
loop_
_entity.id
_entity.type
_entity.pdbx_description
1 polymer ?
#
loop_
_entity_poly.entity_id
_entity_poly.type
_entity_poly.pdbx_seq_one_letter_code
_entity_poly.pdbx_strand_id
1 'polypeptide(L)'
;MGMKAWYDDHVMPRVITAACGQEGIEKRRRQIVPLARGRVFEIGCGGGLNQALYDADAVTSFSGIDPHAKLLDGARIRARAKGWNVDIRQGVGEDIPFPDGSFDTVVCTYTLCSVDDPTRVLSELRRILAQNGRLLF
;
A
#
# COMPACT_ATOMS: atom_id res chain seq x y z
N MET A 1 -6.88 1.38 28.17
CA MET A 1 -6.38 1.88 26.88
C MET A 1 -6.17 3.38 27.00
N GLY A 2 -4.99 3.88 26.72
CA GLY A 2 -4.74 5.31 26.76
C GLY A 2 -5.49 6.05 25.64
N MET A 3 -5.84 7.33 25.89
CA MET A 3 -6.56 8.18 24.93
C MET A 3 -5.86 8.28 23.58
N LYS A 4 -4.51 8.28 23.54
CA LYS A 4 -3.71 8.26 22.31
C LYS A 4 -3.94 6.97 21.53
N ALA A 5 -3.88 5.81 22.16
CA ALA A 5 -4.09 4.52 21.49
C ALA A 5 -5.53 4.41 20.95
N TRP A 6 -6.52 4.90 21.70
CA TRP A 6 -7.90 4.95 21.21
C TRP A 6 -8.06 5.87 20.00
N TYR A 7 -7.41 7.04 20.02
CA TYR A 7 -7.40 7.99 18.90
C TYR A 7 -6.75 7.38 17.65
N ASP A 8 -5.58 6.76 17.80
CA ASP A 8 -4.85 6.12 16.72
C ASP A 8 -5.65 4.96 16.10
N ASP A 9 -6.39 4.23 16.93
CA ASP A 9 -7.18 3.07 16.50
C ASP A 9 -8.54 3.42 15.87
N HIS A 10 -9.17 4.51 16.27
CA HIS A 10 -10.57 4.79 15.91
C HIS A 10 -10.75 6.04 15.08
N VAL A 11 -9.92 7.05 15.29
CA VAL A 11 -10.04 8.36 14.62
C VAL A 11 -9.06 8.46 13.45
N MET A 12 -7.79 8.16 13.67
CA MET A 12 -6.76 8.29 12.64
C MET A 12 -7.05 7.50 11.35
N PRO A 13 -7.52 6.23 11.40
CA PRO A 13 -7.87 5.52 10.18
C PRO A 13 -8.95 6.20 9.33
N ARG A 14 -9.94 6.81 10.00
CA ARG A 14 -11.00 7.56 9.30
C ARG A 14 -10.49 8.87 8.71
N VAL A 15 -9.66 9.60 9.46
CA VAL A 15 -9.04 10.85 9.02
C VAL A 15 -8.11 10.58 7.83
N ILE A 16 -7.27 9.55 7.89
CA ILE A 16 -6.37 9.15 6.80
C ILE A 16 -7.20 8.78 5.56
N THR A 17 -8.24 7.97 5.71
CA THR A 17 -9.10 7.56 4.59
C THR A 17 -9.77 8.78 3.95
N ALA A 18 -10.33 9.70 4.73
CA ALA A 18 -10.97 10.90 4.22
C ALA A 18 -9.97 11.85 3.56
N ALA A 19 -8.82 12.11 4.20
CA ALA A 19 -7.77 12.99 3.66
C ALA A 19 -7.16 12.44 2.37
N CYS A 20 -6.87 11.13 2.34
CA CYS A 20 -6.26 10.48 1.18
C CYS A 20 -7.25 10.22 0.03
N GLY A 21 -8.55 10.37 0.24
CA GLY A 21 -9.61 10.27 -0.77
C GLY A 21 -9.99 11.60 -1.44
N GLN A 22 -9.29 12.70 -1.15
CA GLN A 22 -9.57 13.99 -1.77
C GLN A 22 -9.34 13.95 -3.29
N GLU A 23 -10.17 14.70 -4.04
CA GLU A 23 -10.20 14.69 -5.51
C GLU A 23 -8.83 14.95 -6.16
N GLY A 24 -8.06 15.90 -5.66
CA GLY A 24 -6.73 16.22 -6.18
C GLY A 24 -5.71 15.07 -6.01
N ILE A 25 -5.79 14.36 -4.90
CA ILE A 25 -4.95 13.20 -4.58
C ILE A 25 -5.38 12.01 -5.46
N GLU A 26 -6.67 11.77 -5.59
CA GLU A 26 -7.21 10.71 -6.43
C GLU A 26 -6.81 10.90 -7.90
N LYS A 27 -6.86 12.14 -8.41
CA LYS A 27 -6.41 12.44 -9.79
C LYS A 27 -4.96 12.02 -10.03
N ARG A 28 -4.06 12.27 -9.08
CA ARG A 28 -2.64 11.86 -9.19
C ARG A 28 -2.48 10.34 -9.12
N ARG A 29 -3.22 9.67 -8.24
CA ARG A 29 -3.23 8.21 -8.17
C ARG A 29 -3.69 7.57 -9.48
N ARG A 30 -4.69 8.13 -10.16
CA ARG A 30 -5.18 7.67 -11.46
C ARG A 30 -4.12 7.74 -12.56
N GLN A 31 -3.10 8.56 -12.42
CA GLN A 31 -2.01 8.66 -13.40
C GLN A 31 -0.93 7.60 -13.18
N ILE A 32 -0.73 7.14 -11.96
CA ILE A 32 0.39 6.30 -11.55
C ILE A 32 -0.03 4.84 -11.33
N VAL A 33 -1.10 4.63 -10.57
CA VAL A 33 -1.51 3.28 -10.13
C VAL A 33 -1.84 2.34 -11.30
N PRO A 34 -2.49 2.78 -12.39
CA PRO A 34 -2.75 1.93 -13.54
C PRO A 34 -1.51 1.42 -14.29
N LEU A 35 -0.34 1.98 -14.00
CA LEU A 35 0.94 1.55 -14.59
C LEU A 35 1.52 0.30 -13.91
N ALA A 36 0.96 -0.11 -12.78
CA ALA A 36 1.41 -1.28 -12.02
C ALA A 36 1.11 -2.58 -12.78
N ARG A 37 2.09 -3.49 -12.80
CA ARG A 37 2.02 -4.76 -13.54
C ARG A 37 2.69 -5.90 -12.78
N GLY A 38 2.28 -7.14 -13.09
CA GLY A 38 2.87 -8.34 -12.55
C GLY A 38 2.58 -8.52 -11.06
N ARG A 39 3.57 -8.96 -10.30
CA ARG A 39 3.50 -9.08 -8.84
C ARG A 39 3.63 -7.70 -8.23
N VAL A 40 2.52 -7.18 -7.70
CA VAL A 40 2.45 -5.81 -7.16
C VAL A 40 2.51 -5.82 -5.64
N PHE A 41 3.33 -4.92 -5.09
CA PHE A 41 3.35 -4.60 -3.66
C PHE A 41 2.99 -3.14 -3.44
N GLU A 42 2.12 -2.86 -2.48
CA GLU A 42 1.76 -1.50 -2.06
C GLU A 42 2.12 -1.27 -0.59
N ILE A 43 2.99 -0.28 -0.35
CA ILE A 43 3.29 0.20 1.00
C ILE A 43 2.22 1.21 1.44
N GLY A 44 1.73 1.08 2.67
CA GLY A 44 0.67 1.94 3.17
C GLY A 44 -0.64 1.74 2.42
N CYS A 45 -1.02 0.49 2.17
CA CYS A 45 -2.22 0.17 1.37
C CYS A 45 -3.54 0.58 2.04
N GLY A 46 -3.53 0.85 3.35
CA GLY A 46 -4.68 1.32 4.09
C GLY A 46 -5.93 0.48 3.88
N GLY A 47 -7.05 1.11 3.62
CA GLY A 47 -8.33 0.48 3.30
C GLY A 47 -8.49 0.06 1.84
N GLY A 48 -7.45 0.20 1.01
CA GLY A 48 -7.47 -0.21 -0.39
C GLY A 48 -8.03 0.85 -1.35
N LEU A 49 -7.76 2.12 -1.13
CA LEU A 49 -8.20 3.21 -2.01
C LEU A 49 -7.64 3.10 -3.44
N ASN A 50 -6.46 2.53 -3.61
CA ASN A 50 -5.85 2.30 -4.91
C ASN A 50 -6.44 1.10 -5.66
N GLN A 51 -7.14 0.20 -4.97
CA GLN A 51 -7.60 -1.07 -5.56
C GLN A 51 -8.47 -0.89 -6.81
N ALA A 52 -9.30 0.17 -6.86
CA ALA A 52 -10.14 0.48 -8.00
C ALA A 52 -9.35 0.99 -9.22
N LEU A 53 -8.12 1.45 -9.01
CA LEU A 53 -7.29 2.08 -10.04
C LEU A 53 -6.33 1.12 -10.75
N TYR A 54 -6.06 -0.05 -10.14
CA TYR A 54 -5.21 -1.06 -10.77
C TYR A 54 -5.90 -1.68 -11.98
N ASP A 55 -5.13 -1.86 -13.04
CA ASP A 55 -5.54 -2.69 -14.18
C ASP A 55 -5.56 -4.16 -13.75
N ALA A 56 -6.76 -4.73 -13.66
CA ALA A 56 -6.97 -6.09 -13.15
C ALA A 56 -6.29 -7.16 -14.01
N ASP A 57 -6.17 -6.92 -15.31
CA ASP A 57 -5.57 -7.87 -16.26
C ASP A 57 -4.04 -7.78 -16.25
N ALA A 58 -3.48 -6.63 -15.86
CA ALA A 58 -2.04 -6.42 -15.77
C ALA A 58 -1.43 -6.90 -14.46
N VAL A 59 -2.20 -7.00 -13.37
CA VAL A 59 -1.76 -7.44 -12.05
C VAL A 59 -1.96 -8.96 -11.90
N THR A 60 -0.89 -9.68 -11.58
CA THR A 60 -0.93 -11.14 -11.39
C THR A 60 -1.12 -11.55 -9.94
N SER A 61 -0.58 -10.78 -9.01
CA SER A 61 -0.80 -10.93 -7.57
C SER A 61 -0.66 -9.59 -6.87
N PHE A 62 -1.32 -9.45 -5.73
CA PHE A 62 -1.30 -8.24 -4.95
C PHE A 62 -0.86 -8.51 -3.50
N SER A 63 0.15 -7.78 -3.06
CA SER A 63 0.60 -7.77 -1.68
C SER A 63 0.65 -6.35 -1.14
N GLY A 64 0.53 -6.20 0.15
CA GLY A 64 0.59 -4.87 0.76
C GLY A 64 0.82 -4.94 2.27
N ILE A 65 1.24 -3.81 2.82
CA ILE A 65 1.33 -3.61 4.27
C ILE A 65 0.73 -2.27 4.67
N ASP A 66 0.23 -2.24 5.90
CA ASP A 66 -0.14 -1.02 6.60
C ASP A 66 -0.03 -1.24 8.11
N PRO A 67 0.42 -0.25 8.90
CA PRO A 67 0.47 -0.38 10.35
C PRO A 67 -0.92 -0.44 11.01
N HIS A 68 -1.97 0.05 10.34
CA HIS A 68 -3.31 0.15 10.88
C HIS A 68 -4.15 -1.10 10.56
N ALA A 69 -4.07 -2.12 11.42
CA ALA A 69 -4.74 -3.41 11.22
C ALA A 69 -6.23 -3.31 10.84
N LYS A 70 -6.95 -2.34 11.42
CA LYS A 70 -8.39 -2.13 11.17
C LYS A 70 -8.73 -1.72 9.73
N LEU A 71 -7.76 -1.20 8.96
CA LEU A 71 -7.97 -0.84 7.56
C LEU A 71 -7.81 -2.03 6.61
N LEU A 72 -7.02 -3.03 7.01
CA LEU A 72 -6.57 -4.10 6.12
C LEU A 72 -7.69 -5.02 5.63
N ASP A 73 -8.76 -5.19 6.38
CA ASP A 73 -9.88 -6.03 5.94
C ASP A 73 -10.58 -5.44 4.71
N GLY A 74 -10.74 -4.11 4.68
CA GLY A 74 -11.24 -3.41 3.51
C GLY A 74 -10.35 -3.60 2.28
N ALA A 75 -9.04 -3.49 2.45
CA ALA A 75 -8.07 -3.72 1.38
C ALA A 75 -8.12 -5.17 0.87
N ARG A 76 -8.20 -6.16 1.77
CA ARG A 76 -8.29 -7.58 1.41
C ARG A 76 -9.55 -7.89 0.60
N ILE A 77 -10.70 -7.38 1.04
CA ILE A 77 -11.99 -7.58 0.35
C ILE A 77 -11.92 -7.03 -1.07
N ARG A 78 -11.43 -5.80 -1.24
CA ARG A 78 -11.33 -5.14 -2.53
C ARG A 78 -10.36 -5.84 -3.48
N ALA A 79 -9.20 -6.26 -2.98
CA ALA A 79 -8.19 -6.96 -3.78
C ALA A 79 -8.69 -8.35 -4.22
N ARG A 80 -9.34 -9.10 -3.32
CA ARG A 80 -9.93 -10.41 -3.65
C ARG A 80 -11.05 -10.30 -4.67
N ALA A 81 -11.84 -9.24 -4.66
CA ALA A 81 -12.88 -8.99 -5.64
C ALA A 81 -12.34 -8.82 -7.07
N LYS A 82 -11.04 -8.52 -7.23
CA LYS A 82 -10.35 -8.49 -8.52
C LYS A 82 -9.90 -9.87 -9.02
N GLY A 83 -10.05 -10.92 -8.21
CA GLY A 83 -9.61 -12.27 -8.54
C GLY A 83 -8.11 -12.53 -8.34
N TRP A 84 -7.39 -11.62 -7.67
CA TRP A 84 -5.97 -11.76 -7.43
C TRP A 84 -5.64 -12.72 -6.28
N ASN A 85 -4.43 -13.32 -6.34
CA ASN A 85 -3.82 -13.88 -5.15
C ASN A 85 -3.35 -12.73 -4.25
N VAL A 86 -3.85 -12.69 -3.00
CA VAL A 86 -3.74 -11.54 -2.10
C VAL A 86 -3.00 -11.91 -0.83
N ASP A 87 -1.93 -11.16 -0.52
CA ASP A 87 -1.17 -11.26 0.74
C ASP A 87 -1.00 -9.86 1.36
N ILE A 88 -1.93 -9.46 2.19
CA ILE A 88 -1.92 -8.16 2.87
C ILE A 88 -1.68 -8.40 4.37
N ARG A 89 -0.63 -7.77 4.90
CA ARG A 89 -0.16 -7.96 6.27
C ARG A 89 -0.12 -6.64 7.04
N GLN A 90 -0.28 -6.71 8.35
CA GLN A 90 0.09 -5.61 9.21
C GLN A 90 1.61 -5.50 9.27
N GLY A 91 2.16 -4.29 9.09
CA GLY A 91 3.59 -4.07 9.11
C GLY A 91 3.96 -2.61 8.87
N VAL A 92 5.25 -2.32 9.02
CA VAL A 92 5.85 -1.01 8.81
C VAL A 92 6.82 -1.05 7.63
N GLY A 93 7.00 0.09 6.96
CA GLY A 93 7.85 0.17 5.78
C GLY A 93 9.34 0.01 6.05
N GLU A 94 9.77 0.24 7.28
CA GLU A 94 11.16 0.09 7.74
C GLU A 94 11.61 -1.37 7.86
N ASP A 95 10.67 -2.32 7.89
CA ASP A 95 10.93 -3.76 7.98
C ASP A 95 9.84 -4.53 7.24
N ILE A 96 9.98 -4.63 5.91
CA ILE A 96 8.95 -5.21 5.04
C ILE A 96 9.05 -6.75 5.08
N PRO A 97 7.98 -7.46 5.49
CA PRO A 97 8.01 -8.91 5.75
C PRO A 97 7.88 -9.74 4.46
N PHE A 98 8.64 -9.39 3.44
CA PHE A 98 8.70 -10.11 2.16
C PHE A 98 10.15 -10.29 1.72
N PRO A 99 10.47 -11.38 0.98
CA PRO A 99 11.83 -11.65 0.49
C PRO A 99 12.33 -10.62 -0.53
N ASP A 100 13.65 -10.60 -0.72
CA ASP A 100 14.32 -9.82 -1.76
C ASP A 100 13.77 -10.16 -3.15
N GLY A 101 13.63 -9.17 -4.02
CA GLY A 101 13.27 -9.38 -5.43
C GLY A 101 11.88 -9.98 -5.65
N SER A 102 10.96 -9.86 -4.70
CA SER A 102 9.65 -10.52 -4.74
C SER A 102 8.66 -9.87 -5.72
N PHE A 103 8.85 -8.59 -6.07
CA PHE A 103 7.83 -7.82 -6.75
C PHE A 103 8.32 -7.16 -8.04
N ASP A 104 7.46 -7.18 -9.05
CA ASP A 104 7.71 -6.54 -10.35
C ASP A 104 7.36 -5.05 -10.32
N THR A 105 6.39 -4.68 -9.49
CA THR A 105 6.01 -3.29 -9.23
C THR A 105 5.82 -3.05 -7.73
N VAL A 106 6.42 -1.98 -7.25
CA VAL A 106 6.19 -1.44 -5.90
C VAL A 106 5.48 -0.11 -6.03
N VAL A 107 4.38 0.07 -5.32
CA VAL A 107 3.58 1.31 -5.29
C VAL A 107 3.71 1.98 -3.94
N CYS A 108 4.10 3.26 -3.96
CA CYS A 108 4.28 4.10 -2.77
C CYS A 108 3.56 5.44 -2.99
N THR A 109 2.31 5.52 -2.62
CA THR A 109 1.52 6.76 -2.78
C THR A 109 1.14 7.34 -1.43
N TYR A 110 1.53 8.57 -1.17
CA TYR A 110 1.18 9.33 0.05
C TYR A 110 1.57 8.64 1.37
N THR A 111 2.64 7.87 1.39
CA THR A 111 3.07 7.07 2.54
C THR A 111 4.35 7.59 3.19
N LEU A 112 5.33 8.05 2.40
CA LEU A 112 6.65 8.46 2.93
C LEU A 112 6.60 9.63 3.92
N CYS A 113 5.54 10.44 3.87
CA CYS A 113 5.33 11.54 4.82
C CYS A 113 4.92 11.06 6.23
N SER A 114 4.55 9.80 6.38
CA SER A 114 4.00 9.23 7.62
C SER A 114 4.89 8.14 8.23
N VAL A 115 6.07 7.87 7.66
CA VAL A 115 7.02 6.87 8.17
C VAL A 115 8.07 7.52 9.07
N ASP A 116 8.65 6.74 9.99
CA ASP A 116 9.67 7.23 10.93
C ASP A 116 11.02 7.44 10.25
N ASP A 117 11.42 6.53 9.37
CA ASP A 117 12.69 6.58 8.62
C ASP A 117 12.47 6.37 7.10
N PRO A 118 12.25 7.45 6.34
CA PRO A 118 12.07 7.36 4.89
C PRO A 118 13.24 6.70 4.14
N THR A 119 14.48 6.91 4.61
CA THR A 119 15.67 6.32 4.00
C THR A 119 15.66 4.80 4.15
N ARG A 120 15.32 4.32 5.32
CA ARG A 120 15.17 2.88 5.59
C ARG A 120 14.05 2.28 4.75
N VAL A 121 12.90 2.97 4.67
CA VAL A 121 11.78 2.54 3.82
C VAL A 121 12.20 2.41 2.36
N LEU A 122 12.86 3.41 1.79
CA LEU A 122 13.33 3.35 0.40
C LEU A 122 14.32 2.21 0.16
N SER A 123 15.18 1.91 1.14
CA SER A 123 16.08 0.75 1.09
C SER A 123 15.30 -0.57 1.05
N GLU A 124 14.27 -0.72 1.87
CA GLU A 124 13.39 -1.88 1.88
C GLU A 124 12.59 -2.02 0.57
N LEU A 125 12.04 -0.93 0.05
CA LEU A 125 11.34 -0.95 -1.24
C LEU A 125 12.26 -1.40 -2.38
N ARG A 126 13.51 -0.94 -2.37
CA ARG A 126 14.52 -1.39 -3.34
C ARG A 126 14.85 -2.87 -3.16
N ARG A 127 14.99 -3.34 -1.92
CA ARG A 127 15.31 -4.74 -1.61
C ARG A 127 14.26 -5.70 -2.14
N ILE A 128 12.98 -5.41 -1.97
CA ILE A 128 11.87 -6.28 -2.41
C ILE A 128 11.57 -6.19 -3.90
N LEU A 129 12.08 -5.17 -4.61
CA LEU A 129 11.94 -5.05 -6.06
C LEU A 129 12.76 -6.10 -6.80
N ALA A 130 12.16 -6.73 -7.79
CA ALA A 130 12.87 -7.58 -8.76
C ALA A 130 13.87 -6.74 -9.58
N GLN A 131 14.84 -7.40 -10.22
CA GLN A 131 15.95 -6.75 -10.94
C GLN A 131 15.49 -5.70 -11.97
N ASN A 132 14.40 -5.94 -12.68
CA ASN A 132 13.82 -5.03 -13.66
C ASN A 132 12.49 -4.43 -13.19
N GLY A 133 12.27 -4.44 -11.86
CA GLY A 133 11.06 -3.93 -11.24
C GLY A 133 10.96 -2.42 -11.30
N ARG A 134 9.76 -1.91 -11.06
CA ARG A 134 9.44 -0.47 -11.08
C ARG A 134 8.95 -0.02 -9.72
N LEU A 135 9.43 1.14 -9.29
CA LEU A 135 8.85 1.90 -8.18
C LEU A 135 7.96 3.00 -8.76
N LEU A 136 6.69 3.01 -8.39
CA LEU A 136 5.70 4.03 -8.73
C LEU A 136 5.39 4.87 -7.48
N PHE A 137 5.57 6.19 -7.54
CA PHE A 137 5.38 7.10 -6.40
C PHE A 137 4.90 8.50 -6.85
#